data_ca9bbfba83c915c8873fb7d1bb0a1146
#
_entry.id   ca9bbfba83c915c8873fb7d1bb0a1146
#
_cell.length_a   1.000
_cell.length_b   1.000
_cell.length_c   1.000
_cell.angle_alpha   90.00
_cell.angle_beta   90.00
_cell.angle_gamma   90.00
#
_symmetry.space_group_name_H-M   'P 1'
#
loop_
_entity.id
_entity.type
_entity.pdbx_description
1 polymer ?
#
loop_
_entity_poly.entity_id
_entity_poly.type
_entity_poly.pdbx_seq_one_letter_code
_entity_poly.pdbx_strand_id
1 'polypeptide(L)'
;WSDGDRVEVELPMHTRVEPLFADHDWVALMHGPLLLAARTGEEDLEGLVADDGRGSHIAPGPYLPMDGAPMLVGARDALASHVRPVPGAPPLTFEADALLRPASARGLRLEPFFRIHDARYACYWRTTTEAGYPAVLAAFEAAERERQALEARTLDRVQPGEQQPEIEHGYAGEESATGQLLGRRWRDARGWFGYRLAPRRDASAPPRALMLV
;
A
#
# COMPACT_ATOMS: atom_id res chain seq x y z
N TRP A 1 32.75 16.66 32.13
CA TRP A 1 33.23 15.58 31.23
C TRP A 1 34.73 15.61 31.20
N SER A 2 35.35 14.45 31.36
CA SER A 2 36.80 14.24 31.21
C SER A 2 37.09 13.31 30.06
N ASP A 3 38.31 13.33 29.57
CA ASP A 3 38.72 12.40 28.51
C ASP A 3 38.59 10.95 29.04
N GLY A 4 37.87 10.10 28.32
CA GLY A 4 37.59 8.72 28.69
C GLY A 4 36.28 8.50 29.45
N ASP A 5 35.51 9.55 29.76
CA ASP A 5 34.15 9.38 30.32
C ASP A 5 33.27 8.60 29.33
N ARG A 6 32.50 7.64 29.88
CA ARG A 6 31.55 6.82 29.11
C ARG A 6 30.15 7.05 29.63
N VAL A 7 29.21 7.22 28.70
CA VAL A 7 27.79 7.17 28.96
C VAL A 7 27.21 5.93 28.29
N GLU A 8 26.49 5.13 29.04
CA GLU A 8 25.70 4.01 28.52
C GLU A 8 24.23 4.36 28.62
N VAL A 9 23.51 4.22 27.52
CA VAL A 9 22.06 4.41 27.47
C VAL A 9 21.41 3.11 27.03
N GLU A 10 20.64 2.50 27.90
CA GLU A 10 19.83 1.32 27.59
C GLU A 10 18.46 1.76 27.08
N LEU A 11 18.14 1.38 25.83
CA LEU A 11 16.85 1.67 25.21
C LEU A 11 16.09 0.35 25.02
N PRO A 12 15.21 -0.03 25.95
CA PRO A 12 14.48 -1.28 25.85
C PRO A 12 13.56 -1.26 24.61
N MET A 13 13.67 -2.30 23.79
CA MET A 13 12.90 -2.46 22.56
C MET A 13 11.72 -3.40 22.83
N HIS A 14 10.51 -2.88 22.69
CA HIS A 14 9.28 -3.66 22.82
C HIS A 14 8.49 -3.66 21.51
N THR A 15 7.88 -4.81 21.20
CA THR A 15 6.94 -4.90 20.09
C THR A 15 5.59 -4.32 20.51
N ARG A 16 5.02 -3.47 19.68
CA ARG A 16 3.71 -2.86 19.87
C ARG A 16 2.96 -2.73 18.54
N VAL A 17 1.66 -2.54 18.64
CA VAL A 17 0.75 -2.32 17.53
C VAL A 17 0.30 -0.86 17.55
N GLU A 18 0.51 -0.15 16.46
CA GLU A 18 0.06 1.23 16.29
C GLU A 18 -1.07 1.30 15.26
N PRO A 19 -2.25 1.82 15.62
CA PRO A 19 -3.31 2.02 14.65
C PRO A 19 -2.95 3.14 13.67
N LEU A 20 -3.35 2.98 12.41
CA LEU A 20 -3.18 4.00 11.39
C LEU A 20 -4.35 5.00 11.45
N PHE A 21 -4.05 6.27 11.73
CA PHE A 21 -5.03 7.36 11.75
C PHE A 21 -6.32 7.03 12.54
N ALA A 22 -7.47 7.49 12.02
CA ALA A 22 -8.78 7.19 12.58
C ALA A 22 -9.29 5.78 12.22
N ASP A 23 -8.73 5.14 11.21
CA ASP A 23 -9.09 3.76 10.83
C ASP A 23 -8.32 2.75 11.67
N HIS A 24 -8.94 2.33 12.76
CA HIS A 24 -8.37 1.40 13.70
C HIS A 24 -8.22 -0.04 13.16
N ASP A 25 -8.77 -0.34 11.99
CA ASP A 25 -8.67 -1.67 11.41
C ASP A 25 -7.37 -1.91 10.64
N TRP A 26 -6.59 -0.85 10.44
CA TRP A 26 -5.23 -0.94 9.90
C TRP A 26 -4.21 -0.58 10.95
N VAL A 27 -3.14 -1.35 11.00
CA VAL A 27 -2.09 -1.18 12.01
C VAL A 27 -0.70 -1.27 11.40
N ALA A 28 0.26 -0.64 12.07
CA ALA A 28 1.68 -0.88 11.93
C ALA A 28 2.18 -1.76 13.08
N LEU A 29 3.12 -2.65 12.80
CA LEU A 29 3.87 -3.38 13.81
C LEU A 29 5.19 -2.66 14.07
N MET A 30 5.42 -2.25 15.30
CA MET A 30 6.63 -1.53 15.70
C MET A 30 7.43 -2.34 16.69
N HIS A 31 8.78 -2.31 16.55
CA HIS A 31 9.69 -2.83 17.56
C HIS A 31 10.65 -1.72 17.99
N GLY A 32 10.45 -1.17 19.19
CA GLY A 32 11.05 0.10 19.55
C GLY A 32 10.68 1.19 18.54
N PRO A 33 11.62 1.94 17.98
CA PRO A 33 11.35 2.94 16.95
C PRO A 33 11.22 2.36 15.53
N LEU A 34 11.43 1.05 15.35
CA LEU A 34 11.50 0.43 14.04
C LEU A 34 10.14 -0.05 13.55
N LEU A 35 9.75 0.34 12.34
CA LEU A 35 8.63 -0.23 11.61
C LEU A 35 9.04 -1.62 11.11
N LEU A 36 8.24 -2.63 11.43
CA LEU A 36 8.40 -4.00 10.93
C LEU A 36 7.56 -4.20 9.67
N ALA A 37 8.16 -4.80 8.66
CA ALA A 37 7.50 -5.13 7.41
C ALA A 37 7.89 -6.54 6.96
N ALA A 38 7.11 -7.13 6.08
CA ALA A 38 7.41 -8.42 5.49
C ALA A 38 7.55 -8.30 3.97
N ARG A 39 8.50 -9.03 3.39
CA ARG A 39 8.58 -9.26 1.94
C ARG A 39 7.43 -10.16 1.54
N THR A 40 6.67 -9.77 0.53
CA THR A 40 5.51 -10.53 0.05
C THR A 40 5.70 -11.14 -1.34
N GLY A 41 6.78 -10.80 -2.02
CA GLY A 41 7.15 -11.35 -3.32
C GLY A 41 8.23 -10.53 -4.02
N GLU A 42 8.77 -11.08 -5.07
CA GLU A 42 9.78 -10.44 -5.93
C GLU A 42 9.38 -10.51 -7.42
N GLU A 43 8.19 -11.01 -7.70
CA GLU A 43 7.68 -11.15 -9.07
C GLU A 43 7.21 -9.80 -9.60
N ASP A 44 7.33 -9.63 -10.92
CA ASP A 44 6.82 -8.47 -11.66
C ASP A 44 7.29 -7.12 -11.10
N LEU A 45 8.58 -7.03 -10.72
CA LEU A 45 9.18 -5.81 -10.20
C LEU A 45 9.68 -4.87 -11.31
N GLU A 46 9.65 -5.28 -12.58
CA GLU A 46 10.05 -4.43 -13.69
C GLU A 46 9.20 -3.15 -13.70
N GLY A 47 9.87 -1.99 -13.73
CA GLY A 47 9.22 -0.68 -13.62
C GLY A 47 8.78 -0.28 -12.21
N LEU A 48 9.02 -1.14 -11.20
CA LEU A 48 8.75 -0.82 -9.79
C LEU A 48 9.99 -0.31 -9.05
N VAL A 49 11.16 -0.41 -9.66
CA VAL A 49 12.43 0.02 -9.06
C VAL A 49 12.58 1.53 -9.23
N ALA A 50 12.81 2.22 -8.12
CA ALA A 50 13.08 3.65 -8.15
C ALA A 50 14.47 3.91 -8.77
N ASP A 51 14.54 4.92 -9.65
CA ASP A 51 15.78 5.46 -10.20
C ASP A 51 16.03 6.89 -9.67
N ASP A 52 17.00 7.60 -10.23
CA ASP A 52 17.32 8.98 -9.86
C ASP A 52 16.29 9.99 -10.41
N GLY A 53 15.31 9.56 -11.16
CA GLY A 53 14.28 10.41 -11.74
C GLY A 53 13.30 10.93 -10.69
N ARG A 54 12.83 12.19 -10.85
CA ARG A 54 11.89 12.80 -9.91
C ARG A 54 10.56 12.04 -9.78
N GLY A 55 10.17 11.32 -10.83
CA GLY A 55 8.95 10.50 -10.87
C GLY A 55 9.16 9.03 -10.48
N SER A 56 10.37 8.61 -10.20
CA SER A 56 10.75 7.20 -9.99
C SER A 56 10.14 6.57 -8.73
N HIS A 57 9.64 7.38 -7.81
CA HIS A 57 8.91 6.90 -6.62
C HIS A 57 7.45 6.51 -6.93
N ILE A 58 6.98 6.70 -8.16
CA ILE A 58 5.66 6.26 -8.63
C ILE A 58 5.87 4.96 -9.41
N ALA A 59 5.57 3.84 -8.78
CA ALA A 59 5.73 2.54 -9.38
C ALA A 59 4.58 2.21 -10.33
N PRO A 60 4.79 2.11 -11.65
CA PRO A 60 3.74 1.81 -12.63
C PRO A 60 3.42 0.32 -12.76
N GLY A 61 3.91 -0.50 -11.84
CA GLY A 61 3.76 -1.94 -11.89
C GLY A 61 2.31 -2.44 -11.74
N PRO A 62 2.07 -3.73 -11.99
CA PRO A 62 0.74 -4.31 -11.92
C PRO A 62 0.16 -4.20 -10.51
N TYR A 63 -1.12 -3.86 -10.44
CA TYR A 63 -1.86 -3.85 -9.19
C TYR A 63 -2.07 -5.28 -8.69
N LEU A 64 -1.75 -5.53 -7.41
CA LEU A 64 -2.06 -6.80 -6.75
C LEU A 64 -3.37 -6.69 -5.98
N PRO A 65 -4.27 -7.71 -6.12
CA PRO A 65 -5.54 -7.72 -5.42
C PRO A 65 -5.38 -7.74 -3.90
N MET A 66 -6.25 -7.01 -3.20
CA MET A 66 -6.23 -6.95 -1.73
C MET A 66 -6.80 -8.21 -1.05
N ASP A 67 -7.55 -9.03 -1.75
CA ASP A 67 -8.08 -10.30 -1.24
C ASP A 67 -6.98 -11.33 -0.97
N GLY A 68 -5.84 -11.24 -1.68
CA GLY A 68 -4.63 -12.02 -1.43
C GLY A 68 -3.66 -11.41 -0.43
N ALA A 69 -3.88 -10.17 0.01
CA ALA A 69 -2.96 -9.48 0.91
C ALA A 69 -2.91 -10.13 2.30
N PRO A 70 -1.73 -10.22 2.93
CA PRO A 70 -1.64 -10.77 4.28
C PRO A 70 -2.33 -9.87 5.31
N MET A 71 -3.13 -10.49 6.18
CA MET A 71 -3.85 -9.84 7.28
C MET A 71 -3.43 -10.41 8.62
N LEU A 72 -3.57 -9.62 9.69
CA LEU A 72 -3.40 -10.08 11.06
C LEU A 72 -4.77 -10.39 11.68
N VAL A 73 -5.00 -11.65 11.99
CA VAL A 73 -6.26 -12.14 12.55
C VAL A 73 -6.07 -12.58 13.99
N GLY A 74 -6.75 -11.89 14.91
CA GLY A 74 -6.64 -12.15 16.34
C GLY A 74 -7.23 -11.01 17.17
N ALA A 75 -7.24 -11.19 18.51
CA ALA A 75 -7.61 -10.12 19.41
C ALA A 75 -6.55 -9.00 19.37
N ARG A 76 -7.00 -7.76 19.22
CA ARG A 76 -6.12 -6.60 18.99
C ARG A 76 -5.07 -6.43 20.10
N ASP A 77 -5.47 -6.58 21.33
CA ASP A 77 -4.61 -6.47 22.52
C ASP A 77 -3.57 -7.58 22.62
N ALA A 78 -3.80 -8.71 21.94
CA ALA A 78 -2.89 -9.85 21.90
C ALA A 78 -1.95 -9.85 20.68
N LEU A 79 -2.17 -9.01 19.65
CA LEU A 79 -1.39 -9.06 18.41
C LEU A 79 0.11 -8.95 18.66
N ALA A 80 0.54 -7.97 19.47
CA ALA A 80 1.97 -7.75 19.76
C ALA A 80 2.64 -8.97 20.41
N SER A 81 1.94 -9.70 21.26
CA SER A 81 2.49 -10.87 21.96
C SER A 81 2.72 -12.09 21.05
N HIS A 82 2.12 -12.10 19.87
CA HIS A 82 2.31 -13.14 18.86
C HIS A 82 3.43 -12.82 17.85
N VAL A 83 3.99 -11.61 17.89
CA VAL A 83 5.19 -11.27 17.12
C VAL A 83 6.41 -11.70 17.92
N ARG A 84 7.10 -12.73 17.45
CA ARG A 84 8.19 -13.38 18.19
C ARG A 84 9.48 -13.37 17.40
N PRO A 85 10.64 -13.19 18.05
CA PRO A 85 11.94 -13.36 17.39
C PRO A 85 12.08 -14.76 16.81
N VAL A 86 12.68 -14.88 15.63
CA VAL A 86 12.98 -16.17 14.99
C VAL A 86 14.34 -16.66 15.47
N PRO A 87 14.42 -17.81 16.20
CA PRO A 87 15.68 -18.35 16.66
C PRO A 87 16.62 -18.67 15.51
N GLY A 88 17.88 -18.27 15.62
CA GLY A 88 18.91 -18.53 14.62
C GLY A 88 18.84 -17.65 13.34
N ALA A 89 17.83 -16.82 13.21
CA ALA A 89 17.77 -15.82 12.14
C ALA A 89 18.61 -14.57 12.48
N PRO A 90 18.90 -13.70 11.50
CA PRO A 90 19.55 -12.41 11.76
C PRO A 90 18.82 -11.61 12.84
N PRO A 91 19.50 -10.79 13.64
CA PRO A 91 18.87 -9.95 14.64
C PRO A 91 17.72 -9.12 14.06
N LEU A 92 16.67 -8.90 14.87
CA LEU A 92 15.46 -8.16 14.46
C LEU A 92 14.64 -8.84 13.36
N THR A 93 14.75 -10.16 13.25
CA THR A 93 13.85 -10.99 12.43
C THR A 93 12.78 -11.62 13.31
N PHE A 94 11.52 -11.42 12.94
CA PHE A 94 10.38 -11.89 13.71
C PHE A 94 9.43 -12.72 12.83
N GLU A 95 8.55 -13.44 13.49
CA GLU A 95 7.44 -14.17 12.88
C GLU A 95 6.12 -13.80 13.57
N ALA A 96 5.01 -13.95 12.84
CA ALA A 96 3.66 -13.76 13.34
C ALA A 96 2.69 -14.81 12.76
N ASP A 97 3.16 -16.02 12.50
CA ASP A 97 2.46 -17.08 11.77
C ASP A 97 1.10 -17.45 12.38
N ALA A 98 0.95 -17.35 13.71
CA ALA A 98 -0.32 -17.58 14.39
C ALA A 98 -1.42 -16.59 13.95
N LEU A 99 -1.03 -15.36 13.60
CA LEU A 99 -1.96 -14.28 13.22
C LEU A 99 -2.20 -14.21 11.72
N LEU A 100 -1.26 -14.70 10.90
CA LEU A 100 -1.28 -14.44 9.45
C LEU A 100 -2.38 -15.24 8.75
N ARG A 101 -3.15 -14.53 7.93
CA ARG A 101 -4.13 -15.05 6.99
C ARG A 101 -3.95 -14.34 5.63
N PRO A 102 -4.22 -14.97 4.48
CA PRO A 102 -4.57 -16.39 4.33
C PRO A 102 -3.42 -17.32 4.77
N ALA A 103 -3.66 -18.62 4.78
CA ALA A 103 -2.65 -19.60 5.23
C ALA A 103 -1.36 -19.55 4.38
N SER A 104 -1.43 -19.12 3.13
CA SER A 104 -0.28 -18.89 2.24
C SER A 104 0.66 -17.79 2.73
N ALA A 105 0.19 -16.88 3.59
CA ALA A 105 1.02 -15.82 4.19
C ALA A 105 1.85 -16.33 5.39
N ARG A 106 1.61 -17.54 5.88
CA ARG A 106 2.42 -18.12 6.96
C ARG A 106 3.83 -18.37 6.47
N GLY A 107 4.79 -18.12 7.32
CA GLY A 107 6.20 -18.18 6.98
C GLY A 107 6.79 -16.84 6.54
N LEU A 108 5.98 -15.80 6.33
CA LEU A 108 6.50 -14.46 6.14
C LEU A 108 7.35 -14.06 7.35
N ARG A 109 8.49 -13.45 7.05
CA ARG A 109 9.38 -12.90 8.08
C ARG A 109 9.19 -11.41 8.17
N LEU A 110 9.05 -10.92 9.40
CA LEU A 110 8.99 -9.50 9.72
C LEU A 110 10.41 -9.03 9.99
N GLU A 111 10.81 -7.96 9.36
CA GLU A 111 12.12 -7.33 9.54
C GLU A 111 11.97 -5.80 9.54
N PRO A 112 12.97 -5.04 10.01
CA PRO A 112 12.94 -3.59 9.90
C PRO A 112 12.74 -3.15 8.46
N PHE A 113 11.78 -2.28 8.22
CA PHE A 113 11.39 -1.84 6.88
C PHE A 113 12.57 -1.32 6.05
N PHE A 114 13.55 -0.65 6.67
CA PHE A 114 14.74 -0.15 6.00
C PHE A 114 15.66 -1.25 5.42
N ARG A 115 15.41 -2.53 5.71
CA ARG A 115 16.14 -3.67 5.12
C ARG A 115 15.47 -4.22 3.88
N ILE A 116 14.27 -3.78 3.58
CA ILE A 116 13.52 -4.28 2.44
C ILE A 116 13.83 -3.41 1.22
N HIS A 117 14.47 -4.03 0.24
CA HIS A 117 14.81 -3.45 -1.05
C HIS A 117 14.40 -4.43 -2.14
N ASP A 118 14.06 -3.91 -3.31
CA ASP A 118 13.77 -4.69 -4.52
C ASP A 118 12.80 -5.85 -4.29
N ALA A 119 11.75 -5.59 -3.52
CA ALA A 119 10.72 -6.56 -3.18
C ALA A 119 9.37 -5.87 -2.99
N ARG A 120 8.31 -6.59 -3.23
CA ARG A 120 6.97 -6.24 -2.73
C ARG A 120 6.94 -6.46 -1.23
N TYR A 121 6.20 -5.64 -0.50
CA TYR A 121 6.17 -5.73 0.96
C TYR A 121 4.81 -5.34 1.55
N ALA A 122 4.57 -5.81 2.76
CA ALA A 122 3.50 -5.35 3.63
C ALA A 122 4.12 -4.72 4.89
N CYS A 123 3.82 -3.44 5.13
CA CYS A 123 4.24 -2.71 6.34
C CYS A 123 3.03 -2.23 7.16
N TYR A 124 1.86 -2.20 6.54
CA TYR A 124 0.58 -1.92 7.17
C TYR A 124 -0.34 -3.12 6.99
N TRP A 125 -1.05 -3.46 8.05
CA TRP A 125 -1.76 -4.72 8.15
C TRP A 125 -3.23 -4.48 8.45
N ARG A 126 -4.12 -5.02 7.62
CA ARG A 126 -5.53 -5.12 7.99
C ARG A 126 -5.67 -6.06 9.18
N THR A 127 -6.41 -5.65 10.20
CA THR A 127 -6.68 -6.48 11.37
C THR A 127 -8.14 -6.85 11.47
N THR A 128 -8.42 -8.03 11.99
CA THR A 128 -9.77 -8.49 12.31
C THR A 128 -9.71 -9.63 13.32
N THR A 129 -10.86 -10.03 13.85
CA THR A 129 -10.98 -11.24 14.68
C THR A 129 -11.18 -12.47 13.80
N GLU A 130 -10.99 -13.68 14.34
CA GLU A 130 -11.32 -14.93 13.63
C GLU A 130 -12.77 -14.94 13.15
N ALA A 131 -13.71 -14.47 13.97
CA ALA A 131 -15.11 -14.37 13.60
C ALA A 131 -15.38 -13.33 12.49
N GLY A 132 -14.62 -12.24 12.47
CA GLY A 132 -14.76 -11.17 11.47
C GLY A 132 -14.05 -11.44 10.15
N TYR A 133 -13.05 -12.33 10.14
CA TYR A 133 -12.22 -12.59 8.96
C TYR A 133 -13.01 -12.93 7.68
N PRO A 134 -14.02 -13.84 7.71
CA PRO A 134 -14.78 -14.15 6.50
C PRO A 134 -15.50 -12.95 5.90
N ALA A 135 -16.03 -12.06 6.73
CA ALA A 135 -16.72 -10.85 6.26
C ALA A 135 -15.75 -9.84 5.64
N VAL A 136 -14.57 -9.65 6.25
CA VAL A 136 -13.52 -8.78 5.71
C VAL A 136 -13.01 -9.30 4.36
N LEU A 137 -12.75 -10.60 4.27
CA LEU A 137 -12.32 -11.23 3.02
C LEU A 137 -13.38 -11.07 1.92
N ALA A 138 -14.64 -11.36 2.22
CA ALA A 138 -15.73 -11.21 1.26
C ALA A 138 -15.89 -9.76 0.76
N ALA A 139 -15.63 -8.77 1.63
CA ALA A 139 -15.65 -7.36 1.25
C ALA A 139 -14.49 -7.02 0.28
N PHE A 140 -13.29 -7.52 0.52
CA PHE A 140 -12.16 -7.34 -0.40
C PHE A 140 -12.40 -8.02 -1.74
N GLU A 141 -12.89 -9.26 -1.75
CA GLU A 141 -13.26 -9.97 -2.98
C GLU A 141 -14.36 -9.25 -3.78
N ALA A 142 -15.34 -8.68 -3.08
CA ALA A 142 -16.39 -7.89 -3.73
C ALA A 142 -15.84 -6.62 -4.37
N ALA A 143 -15.01 -5.87 -3.64
CA ALA A 143 -14.34 -4.67 -4.14
C ALA A 143 -13.43 -4.97 -5.32
N GLU A 144 -12.71 -6.09 -5.28
CA GLU A 144 -11.82 -6.52 -6.36
C GLU A 144 -12.62 -6.90 -7.61
N ARG A 145 -13.73 -7.62 -7.48
CA ARG A 145 -14.64 -7.92 -8.62
C ARG A 145 -15.18 -6.63 -9.24
N GLU A 146 -15.56 -5.66 -8.43
CA GLU A 146 -16.05 -4.36 -8.94
C GLU A 146 -14.94 -3.60 -9.67
N ARG A 147 -13.72 -3.56 -9.10
CA ARG A 147 -12.55 -2.95 -9.73
C ARG A 147 -12.24 -3.59 -11.08
N GLN A 148 -12.20 -4.92 -11.15
CA GLN A 148 -11.93 -5.66 -12.39
C GLN A 148 -13.04 -5.42 -13.43
N ALA A 149 -14.30 -5.40 -13.01
CA ALA A 149 -15.41 -5.10 -13.91
C ALA A 149 -15.36 -3.68 -14.45
N LEU A 150 -14.92 -2.71 -13.64
CA LEU A 150 -14.69 -1.35 -14.09
C LEU A 150 -13.50 -1.27 -15.06
N GLU A 151 -12.38 -1.89 -14.72
CA GLU A 151 -11.17 -1.90 -15.54
C GLU A 151 -11.38 -2.56 -16.89
N ALA A 152 -12.10 -3.69 -16.93
CA ALA A 152 -12.43 -4.39 -18.18
C ALA A 152 -13.23 -3.54 -19.18
N ARG A 153 -13.99 -2.57 -18.71
CA ARG A 153 -14.77 -1.64 -19.55
C ARG A 153 -14.14 -0.25 -19.70
N THR A 154 -13.00 -0.01 -19.02
CA THR A 154 -12.27 1.26 -19.07
C THR A 154 -11.19 1.19 -20.14
N LEU A 155 -11.26 2.08 -21.11
CA LEU A 155 -10.28 2.17 -22.19
C LEU A 155 -9.07 3.02 -21.79
N ASP A 156 -9.33 4.08 -21.04
CA ASP A 156 -8.33 5.01 -20.54
C ASP A 156 -8.91 5.81 -19.37
N ARG A 157 -8.07 6.33 -18.50
CA ARG A 157 -8.50 7.06 -17.30
C ARG A 157 -7.47 8.09 -16.87
N VAL A 158 -7.92 9.32 -16.65
CA VAL A 158 -7.14 10.37 -16.00
C VAL A 158 -7.80 10.78 -14.70
N GLN A 159 -7.00 11.01 -13.65
CA GLN A 159 -7.45 11.58 -12.38
C GLN A 159 -7.16 13.09 -12.39
N PRO A 160 -8.16 13.97 -12.53
CA PRO A 160 -7.96 15.40 -12.48
C PRO A 160 -7.37 15.85 -11.14
N GLY A 161 -6.42 16.79 -11.21
CA GLY A 161 -5.76 17.35 -10.02
C GLY A 161 -4.61 16.49 -9.46
N GLU A 162 -4.31 15.36 -10.07
CA GLU A 162 -3.13 14.56 -9.76
C GLU A 162 -2.05 14.77 -10.81
N GLN A 163 -0.88 15.20 -10.38
CA GLN A 163 0.19 15.66 -11.27
C GLN A 163 0.61 14.59 -12.28
N GLN A 164 0.88 13.38 -11.84
CA GLN A 164 1.41 12.34 -12.72
C GLN A 164 0.39 11.88 -13.77
N PRO A 165 -0.85 11.50 -13.42
CA PRO A 165 -1.87 11.17 -14.41
C PRO A 165 -2.14 12.29 -15.42
N GLU A 166 -2.11 13.55 -14.97
CA GLU A 166 -2.30 14.70 -15.86
C GLU A 166 -1.15 14.89 -16.85
N ILE A 167 0.10 14.71 -16.39
CA ILE A 167 1.29 14.78 -17.28
C ILE A 167 1.24 13.66 -18.32
N GLU A 168 0.94 12.44 -17.93
CA GLU A 168 0.85 11.28 -18.81
C GLU A 168 -0.23 11.46 -19.88
N HIS A 169 -1.32 12.17 -19.54
CA HIS A 169 -2.41 12.48 -20.46
C HIS A 169 -2.25 13.84 -21.17
N GLY A 170 -1.04 14.44 -21.12
CA GLY A 170 -0.74 15.67 -21.84
C GLY A 170 -1.66 16.82 -21.46
N TYR A 171 -1.88 16.99 -20.14
CA TYR A 171 -2.65 18.11 -19.61
C TYR A 171 -2.27 19.44 -20.26
N ALA A 172 -3.27 20.21 -20.63
CA ALA A 172 -3.16 21.62 -21.04
C ALA A 172 -4.35 22.39 -20.51
N GLY A 173 -4.16 23.67 -20.16
CA GLY A 173 -5.25 24.49 -19.66
C GLY A 173 -4.85 25.93 -19.38
N GLU A 174 -5.83 26.80 -19.31
CA GLU A 174 -5.70 28.21 -18.95
C GLU A 174 -6.67 28.54 -17.82
N GLU A 175 -6.25 29.41 -16.89
CA GLU A 175 -7.03 29.84 -15.73
C GLU A 175 -7.67 28.65 -14.98
N SER A 176 -6.92 27.57 -14.80
CA SER A 176 -7.39 26.37 -14.11
C SER A 176 -6.75 26.24 -12.73
N ALA A 177 -7.51 25.65 -11.80
CA ALA A 177 -7.09 25.37 -10.44
C ALA A 177 -7.39 23.93 -10.06
N THR A 178 -6.63 23.42 -9.09
CA THR A 178 -6.85 22.10 -8.49
C THR A 178 -7.12 22.24 -7.00
N GLY A 179 -7.83 21.29 -6.45
CA GLY A 179 -8.05 21.20 -5.02
C GLY A 179 -8.40 19.77 -4.60
N GLN A 180 -8.78 19.66 -3.33
CA GLN A 180 -9.22 18.40 -2.75
C GLN A 180 -10.47 18.65 -1.92
N LEU A 181 -11.47 17.80 -2.09
CA LEU A 181 -12.70 17.81 -1.30
C LEU A 181 -13.07 16.37 -0.93
N LEU A 182 -13.31 16.10 0.34
CA LEU A 182 -13.67 14.78 0.86
C LEU A 182 -12.74 13.65 0.38
N GLY A 183 -11.44 13.93 0.35
CA GLY A 183 -10.42 12.98 -0.11
C GLY A 183 -10.30 12.81 -1.62
N ARG A 184 -11.16 13.45 -2.41
CA ARG A 184 -11.12 13.42 -3.88
C ARG A 184 -10.43 14.67 -4.41
N ARG A 185 -9.51 14.50 -5.34
CA ARG A 185 -8.92 15.61 -6.08
C ARG A 185 -9.85 16.03 -7.20
N TRP A 186 -9.80 17.31 -7.50
CA TRP A 186 -10.59 17.91 -8.57
C TRP A 186 -9.78 18.96 -9.32
N ARG A 187 -10.25 19.33 -10.50
CA ARG A 187 -9.78 20.46 -11.29
C ARG A 187 -10.97 21.23 -11.83
N ASP A 188 -10.88 22.56 -11.76
CA ASP A 188 -11.78 23.46 -12.45
C ASP A 188 -11.02 24.46 -13.33
N ALA A 189 -11.73 25.22 -14.14
CA ALA A 189 -11.18 26.33 -14.91
C ALA A 189 -12.23 27.42 -15.13
N ARG A 190 -11.77 28.66 -15.08
CA ARG A 190 -12.52 29.79 -15.64
C ARG A 190 -12.33 29.87 -17.14
N GLY A 191 -11.16 29.47 -17.63
CA GLY A 191 -10.84 29.29 -19.03
C GLY A 191 -11.18 27.87 -19.48
N TRP A 192 -10.16 27.06 -19.72
CA TRP A 192 -10.33 25.67 -20.17
C TRP A 192 -9.24 24.75 -19.61
N PHE A 193 -9.49 23.48 -19.65
CA PHE A 193 -8.48 22.43 -19.54
C PHE A 193 -8.85 21.21 -20.36
N GLY A 194 -7.86 20.37 -20.69
CA GLY A 194 -8.06 19.19 -21.50
C GLY A 194 -6.98 18.14 -21.29
N TYR A 195 -7.32 16.93 -21.67
CA TYR A 195 -6.46 15.76 -21.63
C TYR A 195 -6.49 15.03 -22.95
N ARG A 196 -5.42 14.31 -23.27
CA ARG A 196 -5.38 13.36 -24.38
C ARG A 196 -5.70 11.98 -23.86
N LEU A 197 -6.86 11.45 -24.21
CA LEU A 197 -7.20 10.07 -23.93
C LEU A 197 -6.73 9.18 -25.08
N ALA A 198 -6.09 8.06 -24.75
CA ALA A 198 -5.58 7.09 -25.70
C ALA A 198 -6.34 5.77 -25.56
N PRO A 199 -7.57 5.64 -26.10
CA PRO A 199 -8.32 4.40 -26.02
C PRO A 199 -7.53 3.27 -26.68
N ARG A 200 -7.31 2.18 -25.96
CA ARG A 200 -6.63 0.99 -26.50
C ARG A 200 -7.38 0.51 -27.74
N ARG A 201 -6.67 0.33 -28.85
CA ARG A 201 -7.25 0.08 -30.17
C ARG A 201 -7.75 -1.35 -30.42
N ASP A 202 -7.90 -2.19 -29.42
CA ASP A 202 -8.40 -3.57 -29.60
C ASP A 202 -9.92 -3.72 -29.43
N ALA A 203 -10.63 -2.65 -29.25
CA ALA A 203 -12.08 -2.73 -29.17
C ALA A 203 -12.70 -2.79 -30.56
N SER A 204 -13.23 -3.91 -30.93
CA SER A 204 -14.06 -4.13 -32.14
C SER A 204 -15.36 -3.29 -32.14
N ALA A 205 -15.58 -2.46 -31.12
CA ALA A 205 -16.69 -1.53 -31.02
C ALA A 205 -16.21 -0.16 -30.50
N PRO A 206 -16.74 0.95 -31.03
CA PRO A 206 -16.43 2.28 -30.48
C PRO A 206 -16.93 2.40 -29.05
N PRO A 207 -16.25 3.20 -28.19
CA PRO A 207 -16.69 3.45 -26.82
C PRO A 207 -18.11 4.04 -26.83
N ARG A 208 -18.99 3.49 -26.02
CA ARG A 208 -20.40 3.88 -25.97
C ARG A 208 -20.69 5.06 -25.05
N ALA A 209 -19.77 5.43 -24.18
CA ALA A 209 -19.94 6.56 -23.28
C ALA A 209 -18.59 7.04 -22.70
N LEU A 210 -18.50 8.35 -22.47
CA LEU A 210 -17.52 8.96 -21.57
C LEU A 210 -18.17 9.10 -20.20
N MET A 211 -17.62 8.50 -19.18
CA MET A 211 -18.09 8.63 -17.80
C MET A 211 -17.12 9.53 -17.03
N LEU A 212 -17.64 10.63 -16.50
CA LEU A 212 -16.97 11.43 -15.49
C LEU A 212 -17.35 10.85 -14.11
N VAL A 213 -16.35 10.47 -13.31
CA VAL A 213 -16.53 9.86 -11.99
C VAL A 213 -16.04 10.82 -10.91
#